data_a431a72be9d479546820a2143b773078
#
_entry.id   a431a72be9d479546820a2143b773078
#
_cell.length_a   1.000
_cell.length_b   1.000
_cell.length_c   1.000
_cell.angle_alpha   90.00
_cell.angle_beta   90.00
_cell.angle_gamma   90.00
#
_symmetry.space_group_name_H-M   'P 1'
#
loop_
_entity.id
_entity.type
_entity.pdbx_description
1 polymer ?
#
loop_
_entity_poly.entity_id
_entity_poly.type
_entity_poly.pdbx_seq_one_letter_code
_entity_poly.pdbx_strand_id
1 'polypeptide(L)'
;ATHEVRPARRPEKILLWVDHEGIDLKADGSDIATVVAAIADKNGNIKRLNNYSIKFNVEGEARIIGDVGIGTNPTPVKWGTAPVLIQSTLKPGKVKITASVWFKGSQMPISAVLELESKPATYSMVYSEKEASLIPMASFSDKSTNKTDIDVKEELRIKQVNNQKLKEVEQQQTDFGEKN
;
A
#
# COMPACT_ATOMS: atom_id res chain seq x y z
N ALA A 1 12.99 -40.74 1.09
CA ALA A 1 12.19 -39.71 0.38
C ALA A 1 12.93 -39.31 -0.89
N THR A 2 12.28 -39.38 -2.04
CA THR A 2 12.87 -38.99 -3.32
C THR A 2 12.38 -37.57 -3.66
N HIS A 3 13.30 -36.62 -3.87
CA HIS A 3 12.96 -35.28 -4.29
C HIS A 3 13.39 -35.11 -5.76
N GLU A 4 12.42 -34.85 -6.64
CA GLU A 4 12.68 -34.66 -8.07
C GLU A 4 12.48 -33.18 -8.44
N VAL A 5 13.49 -32.54 -9.00
CA VAL A 5 13.41 -31.19 -9.52
C VAL A 5 13.39 -31.25 -11.04
N ARG A 6 12.29 -30.82 -11.65
CA ARG A 6 12.14 -30.76 -13.11
C ARG A 6 12.28 -29.31 -13.59
N PRO A 7 13.00 -29.05 -14.70
CA PRO A 7 13.06 -27.72 -15.31
C PRO A 7 11.68 -27.36 -15.88
N ALA A 8 11.24 -26.14 -15.59
CA ALA A 8 9.98 -25.61 -16.13
C ALA A 8 10.09 -25.32 -17.63
N ARG A 9 9.04 -25.64 -18.34
CA ARG A 9 8.88 -25.40 -19.80
C ARG A 9 8.36 -23.96 -20.04
N ARG A 10 7.53 -23.76 -21.08
CA ARG A 10 6.89 -22.48 -21.41
C ARG A 10 5.95 -22.07 -20.26
N PRO A 11 5.94 -20.78 -19.87
CA PRO A 11 4.99 -20.30 -18.85
C PRO A 11 3.55 -20.41 -19.39
N GLU A 12 2.66 -20.99 -18.59
CA GLU A 12 1.25 -21.20 -18.97
C GLU A 12 0.28 -20.78 -17.88
N LYS A 13 0.73 -20.72 -16.61
CA LYS A 13 -0.13 -20.33 -15.49
C LYS A 13 0.62 -19.59 -14.40
N ILE A 14 -0.13 -18.88 -13.57
CA ILE A 14 0.33 -18.35 -12.30
C ILE A 14 -0.21 -19.24 -11.18
N LEU A 15 0.67 -19.63 -10.26
CA LEU A 15 0.29 -20.15 -8.96
C LEU A 15 0.20 -18.96 -8.03
N LEU A 16 -0.91 -18.82 -7.29
CA LEU A 16 -1.17 -17.68 -6.42
C LEU A 16 -1.63 -18.20 -5.07
N TRP A 17 -0.97 -17.79 -3.99
CA TRP A 17 -1.30 -18.21 -2.63
C TRP A 17 -0.99 -17.13 -1.62
N VAL A 18 -1.58 -17.24 -0.42
CA VAL A 18 -1.27 -16.40 0.73
C VAL A 18 -0.26 -17.12 1.60
N ASP A 19 0.76 -16.39 2.02
CA ASP A 19 1.74 -16.84 3.01
C ASP A 19 1.35 -16.24 4.38
N HIS A 20 0.50 -16.96 5.12
CA HIS A 20 -0.05 -16.48 6.40
C HIS A 20 -0.07 -17.56 7.49
N GLU A 21 0.53 -18.73 7.26
CA GLU A 21 0.61 -19.84 8.23
C GLU A 21 -0.76 -20.22 8.86
N GLY A 22 -1.85 -20.00 8.13
CA GLY A 22 -3.22 -20.26 8.61
C GLY A 22 -3.82 -19.16 9.48
N ILE A 23 -3.19 -17.99 9.60
CA ILE A 23 -3.72 -16.84 10.33
C ILE A 23 -4.66 -16.04 9.40
N ASP A 24 -5.89 -15.82 9.86
CA ASP A 24 -6.87 -15.04 9.12
C ASP A 24 -6.49 -13.54 9.08
N LEU A 25 -6.72 -12.90 7.95
CA LEU A 25 -6.58 -11.45 7.79
C LEU A 25 -7.66 -10.73 8.62
N LYS A 26 -7.27 -9.85 9.54
CA LYS A 26 -8.19 -9.08 10.38
C LYS A 26 -8.44 -7.70 9.78
N ALA A 27 -9.69 -7.27 9.81
CA ALA A 27 -10.11 -5.96 9.33
C ALA A 27 -9.87 -4.88 10.41
N ASP A 28 -8.60 -4.60 10.70
CA ASP A 28 -8.16 -3.61 11.69
C ASP A 28 -7.47 -2.40 11.04
N GLY A 29 -7.38 -2.39 9.72
CA GLY A 29 -6.72 -1.32 8.96
C GLY A 29 -5.19 -1.36 9.01
N SER A 30 -4.60 -2.29 9.77
CA SER A 30 -3.15 -2.42 9.92
C SER A 30 -2.64 -3.83 9.61
N ASP A 31 -3.50 -4.84 9.65
CA ASP A 31 -3.12 -6.23 9.40
C ASP A 31 -2.70 -6.45 7.94
N ILE A 32 -1.64 -7.23 7.76
CA ILE A 32 -0.99 -7.41 6.47
C ILE A 32 -0.92 -8.88 6.12
N ALA A 33 -1.31 -9.22 4.90
CA ALA A 33 -1.10 -10.52 4.32
C ALA A 33 -0.06 -10.45 3.20
N THR A 34 0.86 -11.42 3.16
CA THR A 34 1.77 -11.59 2.04
C THR A 34 1.14 -12.52 1.02
N VAL A 35 0.92 -12.02 -0.20
CA VAL A 35 0.46 -12.83 -1.33
C VAL A 35 1.62 -13.09 -2.25
N VAL A 36 1.83 -14.35 -2.58
CA VAL A 36 2.94 -14.78 -3.43
C VAL A 36 2.39 -15.33 -4.74
N ALA A 37 2.94 -14.85 -5.83
CA ALA A 37 2.66 -15.36 -7.17
C ALA A 37 3.90 -16.05 -7.74
N ALA A 38 3.71 -17.20 -8.41
CA ALA A 38 4.78 -17.88 -9.12
C ALA A 38 4.36 -18.19 -10.55
N ILE A 39 5.26 -17.97 -11.50
CA ILE A 39 5.06 -18.33 -12.90
C ILE A 39 5.42 -19.80 -13.08
N ALA A 40 4.49 -20.59 -13.59
CA ALA A 40 4.63 -22.02 -13.75
C ALA A 40 4.30 -22.49 -15.19
N ASP A 41 4.81 -23.66 -15.54
CA ASP A 41 4.39 -24.38 -16.73
C ASP A 41 3.04 -25.10 -16.50
N LYS A 42 2.54 -25.80 -17.51
CA LYS A 42 1.28 -26.55 -17.43
C LYS A 42 1.27 -27.61 -16.31
N ASN A 43 2.43 -28.16 -15.96
CA ASN A 43 2.57 -29.20 -14.95
C ASN A 43 2.73 -28.61 -13.54
N GLY A 44 2.84 -27.28 -13.38
CA GLY A 44 3.05 -26.62 -12.09
C GLY A 44 4.52 -26.46 -11.71
N ASN A 45 5.47 -26.76 -12.59
CA ASN A 45 6.87 -26.52 -12.33
C ASN A 45 7.16 -25.02 -12.41
N ILE A 46 7.70 -24.44 -11.34
CA ILE A 46 7.99 -23.00 -11.25
C ILE A 46 9.16 -22.63 -12.16
N LYS A 47 8.94 -21.65 -13.01
CA LYS A 47 9.98 -21.09 -13.90
C LYS A 47 10.87 -20.13 -13.14
N ARG A 48 11.95 -20.64 -12.57
CA ARG A 48 12.86 -19.87 -11.70
C ARG A 48 13.68 -18.82 -12.44
N LEU A 49 14.14 -19.13 -13.66
CA LEU A 49 14.92 -18.21 -14.49
C LEU A 49 14.00 -17.55 -15.52
N ASN A 50 13.65 -16.32 -15.28
CA ASN A 50 12.88 -15.49 -16.19
C ASN A 50 13.08 -14.00 -15.88
N ASN A 51 12.66 -13.14 -16.79
CA ASN A 51 12.71 -11.68 -16.70
C ASN A 51 11.31 -11.05 -16.75
N TYR A 52 10.30 -11.79 -16.33
CA TYR A 52 8.93 -11.31 -16.20
C TYR A 52 8.75 -10.50 -14.93
N SER A 53 7.68 -9.72 -14.92
CA SER A 53 7.13 -9.13 -13.72
C SER A 53 5.68 -9.59 -13.56
N ILE A 54 5.11 -9.47 -12.37
CA ILE A 54 3.70 -9.74 -12.10
C ILE A 54 3.05 -8.46 -11.68
N LYS A 55 1.97 -8.11 -12.38
CA LYS A 55 1.09 -7.01 -12.00
C LYS A 55 -0.06 -7.55 -11.18
N PHE A 56 -0.20 -7.02 -9.98
CA PHE A 56 -1.30 -7.32 -9.07
C PHE A 56 -2.37 -6.26 -9.17
N ASN A 57 -3.62 -6.69 -9.01
CA ASN A 57 -4.78 -5.82 -8.81
C ASN A 57 -5.56 -6.35 -7.61
N VAL A 58 -5.99 -5.46 -6.73
CA VAL A 58 -6.77 -5.79 -5.54
C VAL A 58 -8.10 -5.07 -5.60
N GLU A 59 -9.18 -5.80 -5.40
CA GLU A 59 -10.55 -5.32 -5.35
C GLU A 59 -11.16 -5.72 -4.00
N GLY A 60 -11.99 -4.87 -3.41
CA GLY A 60 -12.67 -5.11 -2.13
C GLY A 60 -11.96 -4.45 -0.95
N GLU A 61 -12.05 -5.08 0.24
CA GLU A 61 -11.68 -4.46 1.51
C GLU A 61 -10.18 -4.62 1.86
N ALA A 62 -9.30 -4.35 0.89
CA ALA A 62 -7.86 -4.31 1.07
C ALA A 62 -7.17 -3.43 0.02
N ARG A 63 -5.89 -3.11 0.26
CA ARG A 63 -5.05 -2.34 -0.66
C ARG A 63 -3.64 -2.92 -0.75
N ILE A 64 -2.97 -2.68 -1.87
CA ILE A 64 -1.55 -3.02 -2.03
C ILE A 64 -0.70 -1.97 -1.31
N ILE A 65 0.27 -2.42 -0.51
CA ILE A 65 1.24 -1.53 0.12
C ILE A 65 2.34 -1.14 -0.88
N GLY A 66 2.59 0.15 -1.00
CA GLY A 66 3.69 0.68 -1.82
C GLY A 66 3.42 0.75 -3.33
N ASP A 67 2.19 0.46 -3.79
CA ASP A 67 1.83 0.45 -5.22
C ASP A 67 2.10 1.80 -5.89
N VAL A 68 1.56 2.87 -5.32
CA VAL A 68 1.67 4.24 -5.89
C VAL A 68 2.94 4.96 -5.40
N GLY A 69 3.27 4.81 -4.11
CA GLY A 69 4.33 5.60 -3.48
C GLY A 69 5.75 5.23 -3.92
N ILE A 70 6.02 3.95 -4.09
CA ILE A 70 7.37 3.43 -4.39
C ILE A 70 7.42 2.53 -5.63
N GLY A 71 6.32 2.43 -6.38
CA GLY A 71 6.28 1.70 -7.64
C GLY A 71 6.58 0.20 -7.51
N THR A 72 6.08 -0.46 -6.46
CA THR A 72 6.32 -1.89 -6.24
C THR A 72 5.50 -2.79 -7.15
N ASN A 73 4.60 -2.24 -7.94
CA ASN A 73 3.70 -2.97 -8.83
C ASN A 73 3.80 -2.38 -10.25
N PRO A 74 4.23 -3.13 -11.26
CA PRO A 74 4.44 -4.58 -11.27
C PRO A 74 5.73 -5.04 -10.56
N THR A 75 5.63 -6.15 -9.81
CA THR A 75 6.73 -6.74 -9.04
C THR A 75 7.60 -7.63 -9.92
N PRO A 76 8.91 -7.41 -9.98
CA PRO A 76 9.81 -8.30 -10.74
C PRO A 76 9.83 -9.71 -10.14
N VAL A 77 9.76 -10.71 -11.00
CA VAL A 77 9.88 -12.11 -10.57
C VAL A 77 11.34 -12.43 -10.24
N LYS A 78 11.60 -12.85 -9.01
CA LYS A 78 12.93 -13.32 -8.57
C LYS A 78 12.84 -14.77 -8.15
N TRP A 79 13.72 -15.60 -8.70
CA TRP A 79 13.74 -17.04 -8.43
C TRP A 79 12.40 -17.76 -8.67
N GLY A 80 11.60 -17.22 -9.58
CA GLY A 80 10.31 -17.77 -9.98
C GLY A 80 9.12 -17.23 -9.22
N THR A 81 9.30 -16.38 -8.20
CA THR A 81 8.24 -15.82 -7.37
C THR A 81 8.25 -14.30 -7.35
N ALA A 82 7.10 -13.72 -7.08
CA ALA A 82 6.89 -12.29 -6.87
C ALA A 82 5.91 -12.12 -5.70
N PRO A 83 6.36 -11.60 -4.55
CA PRO A 83 5.50 -11.30 -3.43
C PRO A 83 4.86 -9.91 -3.57
N VAL A 84 3.67 -9.74 -2.98
CA VAL A 84 3.01 -8.46 -2.78
C VAL A 84 2.43 -8.41 -1.36
N LEU A 85 2.50 -7.26 -0.71
CA LEU A 85 1.92 -7.02 0.59
C LEU A 85 0.54 -6.38 0.43
N ILE A 86 -0.45 -6.97 1.08
CA ILE A 86 -1.83 -6.54 1.07
C ILE A 86 -2.22 -6.14 2.48
N GLN A 87 -2.69 -4.91 2.66
CA GLN A 87 -3.16 -4.39 3.93
C GLN A 87 -4.68 -4.38 3.95
N SER A 88 -5.28 -4.85 5.04
CA SER A 88 -6.72 -4.79 5.26
C SER A 88 -7.24 -3.35 5.42
N THR A 89 -8.54 -3.16 5.19
CA THR A 89 -9.27 -1.97 5.63
C THR A 89 -9.86 -2.19 7.03
N LEU A 90 -10.56 -1.18 7.56
CA LEU A 90 -11.31 -1.29 8.81
C LEU A 90 -12.62 -2.07 8.65
N LYS A 91 -13.02 -2.39 7.42
CA LYS A 91 -14.25 -3.12 7.13
C LYS A 91 -13.93 -4.58 6.82
N PRO A 92 -14.57 -5.53 7.52
CA PRO A 92 -14.46 -6.93 7.13
C PRO A 92 -15.16 -7.18 5.80
N GLY A 93 -14.61 -8.06 4.99
CA GLY A 93 -15.22 -8.38 3.71
C GLY A 93 -14.32 -9.15 2.76
N LYS A 94 -14.83 -9.37 1.57
CA LYS A 94 -14.12 -10.09 0.52
C LYS A 94 -13.03 -9.24 -0.11
N VAL A 95 -11.91 -9.88 -0.37
CA VAL A 95 -10.75 -9.32 -1.05
C VAL A 95 -10.43 -10.22 -2.24
N LYS A 96 -10.50 -9.67 -3.43
CA LYS A 96 -10.17 -10.37 -4.67
C LYS A 96 -8.85 -9.84 -5.21
N ILE A 97 -7.89 -10.73 -5.37
CA ILE A 97 -6.56 -10.43 -5.84
C ILE A 97 -6.39 -11.08 -7.20
N THR A 98 -6.08 -10.27 -8.21
CA THR A 98 -5.77 -10.73 -9.56
C THR A 98 -4.30 -10.51 -9.83
N ALA A 99 -3.58 -11.55 -10.24
CA ALA A 99 -2.20 -11.48 -10.68
C ALA A 99 -2.11 -11.77 -12.17
N SER A 100 -1.36 -10.96 -12.91
CA SER A 100 -1.13 -11.14 -14.35
C SER A 100 0.34 -11.00 -14.70
N VAL A 101 0.80 -11.74 -15.70
CA VAL A 101 2.18 -11.64 -16.18
C VAL A 101 2.35 -10.32 -16.93
N TRP A 102 3.40 -9.59 -16.57
CA TRP A 102 3.83 -8.36 -17.21
C TRP A 102 5.20 -8.54 -17.86
N PHE A 103 5.30 -8.29 -19.15
CA PHE A 103 6.53 -8.46 -19.89
C PHE A 103 6.73 -7.32 -20.89
N LYS A 104 7.90 -6.69 -20.85
CA LYS A 104 8.28 -5.56 -21.72
C LYS A 104 7.22 -4.45 -21.81
N GLY A 105 6.63 -4.10 -20.69
CA GLY A 105 5.63 -3.02 -20.60
C GLY A 105 4.21 -3.42 -21.03
N SER A 106 3.94 -4.71 -21.31
CA SER A 106 2.63 -5.20 -21.73
C SER A 106 2.12 -6.33 -20.83
N GLN A 107 0.81 -6.34 -20.61
CA GLN A 107 0.15 -7.44 -19.91
C GLN A 107 0.02 -8.66 -20.82
N MET A 108 0.41 -9.82 -20.30
CA MET A 108 0.24 -11.10 -20.97
C MET A 108 -1.13 -11.71 -20.61
N PRO A 109 -1.67 -12.64 -21.43
CA PRO A 109 -2.96 -13.27 -21.15
C PRO A 109 -2.96 -14.22 -19.94
N ILE A 110 -1.77 -14.56 -19.41
CA ILE A 110 -1.63 -15.47 -18.26
C ILE A 110 -1.97 -14.72 -16.99
N SER A 111 -3.03 -15.15 -16.31
CA SER A 111 -3.51 -14.54 -15.06
C SER A 111 -4.02 -15.59 -14.08
N ALA A 112 -4.11 -15.21 -12.82
CA ALA A 112 -4.71 -16.00 -11.76
C ALA A 112 -5.49 -15.09 -10.82
N VAL A 113 -6.49 -15.64 -10.14
CA VAL A 113 -7.32 -14.95 -9.16
C VAL A 113 -7.27 -15.71 -7.84
N LEU A 114 -7.16 -14.98 -6.75
CA LEU A 114 -7.23 -15.47 -5.39
C LEU A 114 -8.28 -14.66 -4.64
N GLU A 115 -9.16 -15.33 -3.94
CA GLU A 115 -10.15 -14.71 -3.08
C GLU A 115 -9.79 -14.97 -1.62
N LEU A 116 -9.83 -13.92 -0.82
CA LEU A 116 -9.63 -13.92 0.61
C LEU A 116 -10.84 -13.28 1.27
N GLU A 117 -10.97 -13.51 2.58
CA GLU A 117 -11.94 -12.81 3.41
C GLU A 117 -11.21 -12.23 4.63
N SER A 118 -11.37 -10.93 4.85
CA SER A 118 -10.93 -10.29 6.09
C SER A 118 -12.01 -10.43 7.15
N LYS A 119 -11.61 -10.89 8.34
CA LYS A 119 -12.51 -11.10 9.47
C LYS A 119 -12.60 -9.86 10.35
N PRO A 120 -13.75 -9.66 11.03
CA PRO A 120 -13.87 -8.56 11.99
C PRO A 120 -12.77 -8.62 13.04
N ALA A 121 -12.15 -7.47 13.31
CA ALA A 121 -11.20 -7.35 14.42
C ALA A 121 -11.97 -7.12 15.71
N THR A 122 -11.68 -7.94 16.73
CA THR A 122 -12.21 -7.75 18.07
C THR A 122 -11.13 -7.12 18.93
N TYR A 123 -11.37 -5.89 19.38
CA TYR A 123 -10.46 -5.22 20.31
C TYR A 123 -10.96 -5.40 21.73
N SER A 124 -10.09 -5.79 22.66
CA SER A 124 -10.37 -5.67 24.07
C SER A 124 -10.33 -4.19 24.45
N MET A 125 -11.45 -3.64 24.86
CA MET A 125 -11.50 -2.27 25.38
C MET A 125 -10.69 -2.20 26.66
N VAL A 126 -9.68 -1.32 26.69
CA VAL A 126 -8.87 -1.05 27.89
C VAL A 126 -9.66 -0.20 28.91
N TYR A 127 -10.72 0.48 28.44
CA TYR A 127 -11.58 1.33 29.26
C TYR A 127 -12.88 0.63 29.62
N SER A 128 -13.41 0.90 30.83
CA SER A 128 -14.75 0.46 31.18
C SER A 128 -15.80 1.19 30.29
N GLU A 129 -16.97 0.59 30.12
CA GLU A 129 -18.07 1.24 29.37
C GLU A 129 -18.40 2.65 29.86
N LYS A 130 -18.26 2.88 31.17
CA LYS A 130 -18.46 4.21 31.78
C LYS A 130 -17.39 5.21 31.38
N GLU A 131 -16.13 4.79 31.32
CA GLU A 131 -15.01 5.64 30.85
C GLU A 131 -15.08 5.89 29.36
N ALA A 132 -15.44 4.87 28.57
CA ALA A 132 -15.64 5.01 27.13
C ALA A 132 -16.76 6.01 26.78
N SER A 133 -17.82 6.08 27.59
CA SER A 133 -18.91 7.05 27.39
C SER A 133 -18.53 8.50 27.74
N LEU A 134 -17.45 8.70 28.50
CA LEU A 134 -16.93 10.03 28.87
C LEU A 134 -15.91 10.55 27.84
N ILE A 135 -15.39 9.68 26.98
CA ILE A 135 -14.49 10.11 25.88
C ILE A 135 -15.40 10.66 24.77
N PRO A 136 -15.34 11.97 24.46
CA PRO A 136 -16.08 12.51 23.32
C PRO A 136 -15.64 11.68 22.09
N MET A 137 -16.57 10.94 21.51
CA MET A 137 -16.34 10.37 20.20
C MET A 137 -16.02 11.54 19.26
N ALA A 138 -14.74 11.79 19.03
CA ALA A 138 -14.36 12.62 17.93
C ALA A 138 -15.00 11.96 16.71
N SER A 139 -16.12 12.54 16.27
CA SER A 139 -16.70 12.14 15.01
C SER A 139 -15.61 12.40 13.98
N PHE A 140 -14.96 11.36 13.52
CA PHE A 140 -14.23 11.38 12.26
C PHE A 140 -15.29 11.51 11.16
N SER A 141 -15.94 12.68 11.15
CA SER A 141 -16.61 13.11 9.94
C SER A 141 -15.47 13.43 8.98
N ASP A 142 -15.47 12.78 7.84
CA ASP A 142 -14.74 13.19 6.65
C ASP A 142 -15.12 14.64 6.28
N LYS A 143 -14.62 15.58 7.05
CA LYS A 143 -14.49 16.97 6.66
C LYS A 143 -12.99 17.22 6.58
N SER A 144 -12.44 16.81 5.44
CA SER A 144 -11.31 17.54 4.90
C SER A 144 -11.62 19.03 5.03
N THR A 145 -10.68 19.78 5.59
CA THR A 145 -10.69 21.24 5.68
C THR A 145 -11.64 21.87 6.71
N ASN A 146 -11.35 21.67 7.99
CA ASN A 146 -11.46 22.80 8.90
C ASN A 146 -10.09 23.01 9.53
N LYS A 147 -9.28 23.84 8.88
CA LYS A 147 -8.14 24.48 9.55
C LYS A 147 -8.70 25.09 10.83
N THR A 148 -8.20 24.70 11.97
CA THR A 148 -8.61 25.31 13.24
C THR A 148 -8.25 26.79 13.17
N ASP A 149 -8.99 27.66 13.85
CA ASP A 149 -8.67 29.09 13.91
C ASP A 149 -7.24 29.37 14.41
N ILE A 150 -6.64 28.39 15.09
CA ILE A 150 -5.25 28.40 15.53
C ILE A 150 -4.30 28.21 14.35
N ASP A 151 -4.58 27.25 13.46
CA ASP A 151 -3.75 26.99 12.28
C ASP A 151 -3.79 28.16 11.29
N VAL A 152 -4.97 28.79 11.13
CA VAL A 152 -5.12 29.99 10.27
C VAL A 152 -4.36 31.17 10.85
N LYS A 153 -4.38 31.37 12.18
CA LYS A 153 -3.61 32.43 12.83
C LYS A 153 -2.10 32.21 12.72
N GLU A 154 -1.65 30.95 12.82
CA GLU A 154 -0.23 30.61 12.70
C GLU A 154 0.27 30.81 11.26
N GLU A 155 -0.52 30.38 10.27
CA GLU A 155 -0.19 30.64 8.86
C GLU A 155 -0.14 32.15 8.52
N LEU A 156 -1.05 32.95 9.09
CA LEU A 156 -1.04 34.40 8.93
C LEU A 156 0.20 35.03 9.58
N ARG A 157 0.60 34.57 10.77
CA ARG A 157 1.84 35.01 11.42
C ARG A 157 3.07 34.67 10.60
N ILE A 158 3.18 33.44 10.09
CA ILE A 158 4.29 33.00 9.25
C ILE A 158 4.38 33.85 7.97
N LYS A 159 3.24 34.14 7.32
CA LYS A 159 3.20 35.01 6.14
C LYS A 159 3.62 36.46 6.46
N GLN A 160 3.21 36.98 7.61
CA GLN A 160 3.62 38.33 8.04
C GLN A 160 5.12 38.41 8.30
N VAL A 161 5.69 37.45 9.00
CA VAL A 161 7.14 37.37 9.28
C VAL A 161 7.96 37.23 8.00
N ASN A 162 7.50 36.40 7.06
CA ASN A 162 8.19 36.25 5.78
C ASN A 162 8.13 37.52 4.93
N ASN A 163 6.99 38.25 4.91
CA ASN A 163 6.87 39.51 4.19
C ASN A 163 7.72 40.62 4.83
N GLN A 164 7.88 40.65 6.15
CA GLN A 164 8.78 41.57 6.82
C GLN A 164 10.24 41.30 6.45
N LYS A 165 10.68 40.03 6.50
CA LYS A 165 12.04 39.66 6.08
C LYS A 165 12.32 39.98 4.62
N LEU A 166 11.34 39.81 3.72
CA LEU A 166 11.51 40.19 2.31
C LEU A 166 11.75 41.69 2.16
N LYS A 167 10.98 42.53 2.85
CA LYS A 167 11.15 43.98 2.83
C LYS A 167 12.50 44.43 3.40
N GLU A 168 12.98 43.78 4.46
CA GLU A 168 14.30 44.05 5.03
C GLU A 168 15.44 43.73 4.06
N VAL A 169 15.31 42.63 3.31
CA VAL A 169 16.28 42.21 2.30
C VAL A 169 16.26 43.18 1.10
N GLU A 170 15.08 43.64 0.66
CA GLU A 170 14.94 44.63 -0.41
C GLU A 170 15.52 45.97 0.00
N GLN A 171 15.30 46.44 1.24
CA GLN A 171 15.90 47.64 1.76
C GLN A 171 17.44 47.57 1.83
N GLN A 172 17.98 46.43 2.30
CA GLN A 172 19.43 46.24 2.30
C GLN A 172 20.03 46.24 0.90
N GLN A 173 19.33 45.72 -0.12
CA GLN A 173 19.81 45.76 -1.50
C GLN A 173 19.79 47.17 -2.12
N THR A 174 18.78 47.98 -1.78
CA THR A 174 18.73 49.37 -2.22
C THR A 174 19.82 50.22 -1.56
N ASP A 175 20.08 50.03 -0.28
CA ASP A 175 21.15 50.74 0.43
C ASP A 175 22.56 50.38 -0.06
N PHE A 176 22.76 49.17 -0.59
CA PHE A 176 24.02 48.79 -1.24
C PHE A 176 24.17 49.30 -2.67
N GLY A 177 23.05 49.57 -3.37
CA GLY A 177 23.05 50.11 -4.73
C GLY A 177 23.31 51.60 -4.81
N GLU A 178 23.07 52.41 -3.77
CA GLU A 178 23.29 53.86 -3.74
C GLU A 178 24.71 54.27 -3.28
N LYS A 179 25.57 53.30 -2.92
CA LYS A 179 26.95 53.58 -2.46
C LYS A 179 28.05 53.25 -3.45
N ASN A 180 27.72 53.02 -4.74
CA ASN A 180 28.70 52.85 -5.82
C ASN A 180 28.55 53.90 -6.91
#